data_bb5e26cc3f5ec153526c9e7066637b19
#
_entry.id   bb5e26cc3f5ec153526c9e7066637b19
#
_cell.length_a   1.000
_cell.length_b   1.000
_cell.length_c   1.000
_cell.angle_alpha   90.00
_cell.angle_beta   90.00
_cell.angle_gamma   90.00
#
_symmetry.space_group_name_H-M   'P 1'
#
loop_
_entity.id
_entity.type
_entity.pdbx_description
1 polymer ?
#
loop_
_entity_poly.entity_id
_entity_poly.type
_entity_poly.pdbx_seq_one_letter_code
_entity_poly.pdbx_strand_id
1 'polypeptide(L)'
;MQISDAEWQVMKIIWMQGEQTSTDLIKVLEKRFNWSKSTIQTLLARLVEKECLTREKQGKSFIYSALLTQEDSKKLLVQDIKDKVCSRRIKQLLADLIEECDFTLADLEGLEEVISKKKASAVTEVRCNCM
;
A
#
# COMPACT_ATOMS: atom_id res chain seq x y z
N MET A 1 -5.40 6.87 -10.15
CA MET A 1 -4.13 6.14 -10.31
C MET A 1 -4.28 4.72 -9.78
N GLN A 2 -3.92 3.73 -10.56
CA GLN A 2 -3.95 2.34 -10.13
C GLN A 2 -2.55 1.77 -10.05
N ILE A 3 -2.27 1.14 -8.93
CA ILE A 3 -0.99 0.47 -8.68
C ILE A 3 -1.27 -1.03 -8.67
N SER A 4 -0.57 -1.78 -9.52
CA SER A 4 -0.74 -3.23 -9.58
C SER A 4 -0.16 -3.90 -8.33
N ASP A 5 -0.55 -5.15 -8.08
CA ASP A 5 -0.04 -5.92 -6.95
C ASP A 5 1.49 -6.03 -6.96
N ALA A 6 2.07 -6.26 -8.14
CA ALA A 6 3.52 -6.33 -8.29
C ALA A 6 4.17 -4.97 -7.98
N GLU A 7 3.59 -3.89 -8.46
CA GLU A 7 4.06 -2.54 -8.19
C GLU A 7 4.01 -2.21 -6.68
N TRP A 8 2.96 -2.67 -5.97
CA TRP A 8 2.86 -2.54 -4.52
C TRP A 8 4.04 -3.21 -3.82
N GLN A 9 4.45 -4.38 -4.29
CA GLN A 9 5.58 -5.10 -3.68
C GLN A 9 6.88 -4.31 -3.84
N VAL A 10 7.08 -3.66 -4.98
CA VAL A 10 8.24 -2.79 -5.21
C VAL A 10 8.22 -1.60 -4.25
N MET A 11 7.08 -0.93 -4.14
CA MET A 11 6.92 0.23 -3.25
C MET A 11 7.17 -0.13 -1.79
N LYS A 12 6.69 -1.29 -1.35
CA LYS A 12 6.92 -1.77 0.02
C LYS A 12 8.41 -1.84 0.36
N ILE A 13 9.22 -2.32 -0.57
CA ILE A 13 10.67 -2.43 -0.36
C ILE A 13 11.29 -1.02 -0.21
N ILE A 14 10.89 -0.10 -1.06
CA ILE A 14 11.42 1.27 -1.03
C ILE A 14 10.99 2.00 0.24
N TRP A 15 9.74 1.85 0.68
CA TRP A 15 9.29 2.46 1.94
C TRP A 15 10.02 1.88 3.14
N MET A 16 10.31 0.58 3.11
CA MET A 16 10.98 -0.10 4.22
C MET A 16 12.48 0.23 4.29
N GLN A 17 13.15 0.26 3.15
CA GLN A 17 14.61 0.39 3.10
C GLN A 17 15.10 1.80 2.70
N GLY A 18 14.20 2.67 2.27
CA GLY A 18 14.56 4.02 1.80
C GLY A 18 15.04 3.99 0.36
N GLU A 19 15.74 5.05 -0.05
CA GLU A 19 16.29 5.13 -1.41
C GLU A 19 17.21 3.95 -1.72
N GLN A 20 17.06 3.43 -2.93
CA GLN A 20 17.79 2.26 -3.39
C GLN A 20 18.35 2.48 -4.78
N THR A 21 19.53 1.94 -5.03
CA THR A 21 20.06 1.89 -6.40
C THR A 21 19.30 0.84 -7.20
N SER A 22 19.28 0.99 -8.52
CA SER A 22 18.66 0.00 -9.39
C SER A 22 19.27 -1.39 -9.19
N THR A 23 20.58 -1.47 -8.98
CA THR A 23 21.27 -2.73 -8.73
C THR A 23 20.77 -3.42 -7.46
N ASP A 24 20.64 -2.66 -6.37
CA ASP A 24 20.18 -3.20 -5.10
C ASP A 24 18.73 -3.65 -5.16
N LEU A 25 17.85 -2.86 -5.79
CA LEU A 25 16.45 -3.21 -5.99
C LEU A 25 16.28 -4.48 -6.79
N ILE A 26 17.01 -4.60 -7.89
CA ILE A 26 16.96 -5.79 -8.75
C ILE A 26 17.37 -7.03 -7.97
N LYS A 27 18.45 -6.94 -7.20
CA LYS A 27 18.92 -8.05 -6.36
C LYS A 27 17.86 -8.53 -5.38
N VAL A 28 17.28 -7.59 -4.64
CA VAL A 28 16.27 -7.90 -3.62
C VAL A 28 15.03 -8.53 -4.25
N LEU A 29 14.54 -7.93 -5.34
CA LEU A 29 13.30 -8.37 -5.98
C LEU A 29 13.45 -9.68 -6.73
N GLU A 30 14.59 -9.92 -7.37
CA GLU A 30 14.89 -11.21 -8.00
C GLU A 30 14.87 -12.34 -6.97
N LYS A 31 15.48 -12.10 -5.83
CA LYS A 31 15.58 -13.09 -4.77
C LYS A 31 14.24 -13.35 -4.11
N ARG A 32 13.46 -12.30 -3.86
CA ARG A 32 12.20 -12.41 -3.11
C ARG A 32 11.05 -12.97 -3.95
N PHE A 33 10.93 -12.55 -5.20
CA PHE A 33 9.77 -12.88 -6.04
C PHE A 33 10.09 -13.73 -7.25
N ASN A 34 11.36 -14.05 -7.47
CA ASN A 34 11.79 -14.82 -8.63
C ASN A 34 11.41 -14.15 -9.95
N TRP A 35 11.35 -12.83 -9.98
CA TRP A 35 11.09 -12.05 -11.19
C TRP A 35 12.36 -11.89 -12.00
N SER A 36 12.22 -11.81 -13.33
CA SER A 36 13.37 -11.50 -14.19
C SER A 36 13.75 -10.03 -14.05
N LYS A 37 15.01 -9.74 -14.40
CA LYS A 37 15.53 -8.36 -14.41
C LYS A 37 14.66 -7.46 -15.28
N SER A 38 14.24 -7.95 -16.46
CA SER A 38 13.44 -7.18 -17.38
C SER A 38 12.05 -6.85 -16.82
N THR A 39 11.44 -7.79 -16.08
CA THR A 39 10.18 -7.57 -15.38
C THR A 39 10.33 -6.46 -14.34
N ILE A 40 11.38 -6.53 -13.54
CA ILE A 40 11.66 -5.53 -12.50
C ILE A 40 11.86 -4.14 -13.12
N GLN A 41 12.65 -4.06 -14.18
CA GLN A 41 12.89 -2.80 -14.88
C GLN A 41 11.61 -2.19 -15.44
N THR A 42 10.70 -3.03 -15.96
CA THR A 42 9.41 -2.59 -16.44
C THR A 42 8.54 -2.03 -15.31
N LEU A 43 8.52 -2.71 -14.16
CA LEU A 43 7.77 -2.24 -12.99
C LEU A 43 8.30 -0.90 -12.49
N LEU A 44 9.62 -0.75 -12.42
CA LEU A 44 10.24 0.51 -11.99
C LEU A 44 9.91 1.66 -12.95
N ALA A 45 9.98 1.39 -14.26
CA ALA A 45 9.65 2.39 -15.28
C ALA A 45 8.17 2.83 -15.17
N ARG A 46 7.27 1.89 -14.93
CA ARG A 46 5.84 2.19 -14.75
C ARG A 46 5.59 3.04 -13.52
N LEU A 47 6.28 2.74 -12.42
CA LEU A 47 6.14 3.50 -11.18
C LEU A 47 6.67 4.93 -11.33
N VAL A 48 7.75 5.12 -12.08
CA VAL A 48 8.26 6.46 -12.39
C VAL A 48 7.25 7.22 -13.25
N GLU A 49 6.69 6.57 -14.26
CA GLU A 49 5.68 7.16 -15.13
C GLU A 49 4.42 7.57 -14.36
N LYS A 50 4.02 6.77 -13.39
CA LYS A 50 2.86 7.04 -12.52
C LYS A 50 3.16 8.06 -11.43
N GLU A 51 4.37 8.58 -11.38
CA GLU A 51 4.82 9.53 -10.37
C GLU A 51 4.79 8.97 -8.94
N CYS A 52 4.98 7.65 -8.82
CA CYS A 52 5.13 6.99 -7.52
C CYS A 52 6.57 6.93 -7.06
N LEU A 53 7.50 6.94 -8.01
CA LEU A 53 8.94 6.95 -7.78
C LEU A 53 9.58 8.07 -8.56
N THR A 54 10.67 8.61 -8.00
CA THR A 54 11.61 9.43 -8.75
C THR A 54 12.84 8.60 -9.01
N ARG A 55 13.57 8.92 -10.08
CA ARG A 55 14.88 8.32 -10.32
C ARG A 55 15.88 9.40 -10.69
N GLU A 56 17.05 9.28 -10.13
CA GLU A 56 18.17 10.15 -10.45
C GLU A 56 19.33 9.30 -10.94
N LYS A 57 19.95 9.73 -12.00
CA LYS A 57 21.13 9.04 -12.51
C LYS A 57 22.32 9.38 -11.62
N GLN A 58 23.01 8.35 -11.13
CA GLN A 58 24.22 8.50 -10.34
C GLN A 58 25.28 7.54 -10.91
N GLY A 59 26.22 8.10 -11.65
CA GLY A 59 27.20 7.29 -12.37
C GLY A 59 26.54 6.43 -13.43
N LYS A 60 26.71 5.11 -13.34
CA LYS A 60 26.10 4.13 -14.26
C LYS A 60 24.79 3.58 -13.76
N SER A 61 24.39 3.96 -12.55
CA SER A 61 23.17 3.46 -11.91
C SER A 61 22.16 4.56 -11.73
N PHE A 62 20.90 4.16 -11.49
CA PHE A 62 19.85 5.08 -11.05
C PHE A 62 19.60 4.86 -9.57
N ILE A 63 19.24 5.94 -8.87
CA ILE A 63 18.74 5.86 -7.50
C ILE A 63 17.26 6.13 -7.55
N TYR A 64 16.48 5.22 -6.96
CA TYR A 64 15.02 5.32 -6.87
C TYR A 64 14.62 5.76 -5.48
N SER A 65 13.73 6.75 -5.42
CA SER A 65 13.19 7.28 -4.17
C SER A 65 11.67 7.32 -4.27
N ALA A 66 11.00 7.11 -3.15
CA ALA A 66 9.53 7.18 -3.12
C ALA A 66 9.07 8.63 -3.27
N LEU A 67 8.24 8.88 -4.26
CA LEU A 67 7.52 10.13 -4.42
C LEU A 67 6.14 10.01 -3.75
N LEU A 68 5.48 8.86 -3.95
CA LEU A 68 4.26 8.52 -3.23
C LEU A 68 4.66 8.05 -1.84
N THR A 69 4.18 8.72 -0.80
CA THR A 69 4.49 8.34 0.58
C THR A 69 3.65 7.13 1.00
N GLN A 70 4.13 6.41 2.00
CA GLN A 70 3.36 5.28 2.56
C GLN A 70 2.03 5.75 3.12
N GLU A 71 1.98 6.93 3.72
CA GLU A 71 0.74 7.51 4.23
C GLU A 71 -0.27 7.78 3.12
N ASP A 72 0.19 8.34 1.98
CA ASP A 72 -0.67 8.56 0.82
C ASP A 72 -1.14 7.25 0.20
N SER A 73 -0.30 6.23 0.20
CA SER A 73 -0.68 4.90 -0.31
C SER A 73 -1.78 4.26 0.52
N LYS A 74 -1.77 4.49 1.82
CA LYS A 74 -2.82 4.01 2.72
C LYS A 74 -4.17 4.61 2.34
N LYS A 75 -4.20 5.90 1.99
CA LYS A 75 -5.43 6.56 1.53
C LYS A 75 -5.96 5.94 0.25
N LEU A 76 -5.08 5.56 -0.67
CA LEU A 76 -5.46 4.86 -1.90
C LEU A 76 -6.11 3.50 -1.60
N LEU A 77 -5.55 2.77 -0.63
CA LEU A 77 -6.12 1.48 -0.20
C LEU A 77 -7.50 1.65 0.43
N VAL A 78 -7.68 2.63 1.27
CA VAL A 78 -8.98 2.92 1.88
C VAL A 78 -10.01 3.23 0.80
N GLN A 79 -9.67 4.08 -0.17
CA GLN A 79 -10.57 4.41 -1.27
C GLN A 79 -10.90 3.18 -2.12
N ASP A 80 -9.90 2.32 -2.38
CA ASP A 80 -10.07 1.09 -3.14
C ASP A 80 -11.06 0.15 -2.45
N ILE A 81 -10.96 -0.01 -1.14
CA ILE A 81 -11.89 -0.81 -0.36
C ILE A 81 -13.32 -0.22 -0.46
N LYS A 82 -13.45 1.10 -0.32
CA LYS A 82 -14.74 1.77 -0.45
C LYS A 82 -15.38 1.54 -1.81
N ASP A 83 -14.56 1.51 -2.87
CA ASP A 83 -15.06 1.32 -4.23
C ASP A 83 -15.41 -0.14 -4.54
N LYS A 84 -14.70 -1.10 -3.96
CA LYS A 84 -14.85 -2.53 -4.28
C LYS A 84 -15.78 -3.28 -3.35
N VAL A 85 -15.90 -2.86 -2.10
CA VAL A 85 -16.64 -3.57 -1.08
C VAL A 85 -17.96 -2.84 -0.79
N CYS A 86 -19.05 -3.58 -0.79
CA CYS A 86 -20.35 -3.03 -0.39
C CYS A 86 -20.22 -2.40 0.99
N SER A 87 -20.69 -1.17 1.16
CA SER A 87 -20.60 -0.44 2.41
C SER A 87 -21.17 -1.21 3.61
N ARG A 88 -22.18 -2.07 3.38
CA ARG A 88 -22.77 -2.92 4.41
C ARG A 88 -21.87 -4.07 4.85
N ARG A 89 -20.83 -4.38 4.09
CA ARG A 89 -19.91 -5.49 4.37
C ARG A 89 -18.56 -5.04 4.91
N ILE A 90 -18.33 -3.76 5.01
CA ILE A 90 -17.06 -3.22 5.51
C ILE A 90 -16.83 -3.63 6.97
N LYS A 91 -17.85 -3.61 7.79
CA LYS A 91 -17.76 -4.08 9.19
C LYS A 91 -17.17 -5.50 9.26
N GLN A 92 -17.69 -6.41 8.44
CA GLN A 92 -17.23 -7.80 8.44
C GLN A 92 -15.78 -7.90 7.97
N LEU A 93 -15.42 -7.13 6.95
CA LEU A 93 -14.04 -7.08 6.47
C LEU A 93 -13.07 -6.61 7.56
N LEU A 94 -13.45 -5.56 8.29
CA LEU A 94 -12.63 -5.04 9.39
C LEU A 94 -12.50 -6.06 10.52
N ALA A 95 -13.58 -6.73 10.87
CA ALA A 95 -13.58 -7.78 11.90
C ALA A 95 -12.63 -8.92 11.51
N ASP A 96 -12.68 -9.35 10.26
CA ASP A 96 -11.79 -10.41 9.75
C ASP A 96 -10.34 -9.98 9.78
N LEU A 97 -10.03 -8.74 9.42
CA LEU A 97 -8.67 -8.21 9.49
C LEU A 97 -8.16 -8.18 10.93
N ILE A 98 -9.00 -7.80 11.86
CA ILE A 98 -8.63 -7.77 13.29
C ILE A 98 -8.33 -9.19 13.79
N GLU A 99 -9.13 -10.17 13.38
CA GLU A 99 -8.94 -11.56 13.80
C GLU A 99 -7.72 -12.21 13.16
N GLU A 100 -7.45 -11.92 11.90
CA GLU A 100 -6.38 -12.59 11.13
C GLU A 100 -5.01 -11.97 11.25
N CYS A 101 -4.91 -10.68 11.54
CA CYS A 101 -3.64 -9.97 11.64
C CYS A 101 -3.17 -9.90 13.08
N ASP A 102 -1.87 -9.71 13.26
CA ASP A 102 -1.27 -9.56 14.59
C ASP A 102 -1.28 -8.10 15.02
N PHE A 103 -1.65 -7.87 16.26
CA PHE A 103 -1.69 -6.53 16.86
C PHE A 103 -1.11 -6.57 18.27
N THR A 104 -0.44 -5.50 18.67
CA THR A 104 -0.05 -5.32 20.06
C THR A 104 -1.28 -4.85 20.86
N LEU A 105 -1.18 -4.92 22.18
CA LEU A 105 -2.24 -4.39 23.04
C LEU A 105 -2.44 -2.88 22.80
N ALA A 106 -1.35 -2.15 22.62
CA ALA A 106 -1.41 -0.71 22.32
C ALA A 106 -2.14 -0.44 21.00
N ASP A 107 -1.89 -1.26 19.97
CA ASP A 107 -2.58 -1.15 18.67
C ASP A 107 -4.08 -1.36 18.84
N LEU A 108 -4.47 -2.37 19.61
CA LEU A 108 -5.88 -2.67 19.87
C LEU A 108 -6.56 -1.55 20.65
N GLU A 109 -5.89 -1.00 21.65
CA GLU A 109 -6.41 0.14 22.41
C GLU A 109 -6.60 1.37 21.51
N GLY A 110 -5.66 1.60 20.58
CA GLY A 110 -5.79 2.66 19.59
C GLY A 110 -7.00 2.48 18.69
N LEU A 111 -7.26 1.23 18.26
CA LEU A 111 -8.44 0.89 17.46
C LEU A 111 -9.73 1.10 18.25
N GLU A 112 -9.74 0.71 19.53
CA GLU A 112 -10.88 0.95 20.42
C GLU A 112 -11.20 2.44 20.54
N GLU A 113 -10.18 3.27 20.62
CA GLU A 113 -10.35 4.73 20.69
C GLU A 113 -10.98 5.29 19.41
N VAL A 114 -10.53 4.81 18.23
CA VAL A 114 -11.12 5.18 16.94
C VAL A 114 -12.61 4.79 16.91
N ILE A 115 -12.93 3.59 17.35
CA ILE A 115 -14.31 3.10 17.40
C ILE A 115 -15.15 3.96 18.35
N SER A 116 -14.60 4.27 19.52
CA SER A 116 -15.30 5.08 20.52
C SER A 116 -15.67 6.46 19.97
N LYS A 117 -14.75 7.11 19.27
CA LYS A 117 -15.01 8.41 18.62
C LYS A 117 -16.06 8.29 17.51
N LYS A 118 -16.01 7.21 16.76
CA LYS A 118 -16.92 6.97 15.64
C LYS A 118 -18.36 6.79 16.10
N LYS A 119 -18.57 6.24 17.30
CA LYS A 119 -19.90 6.07 17.88
C LYS A 119 -20.70 7.37 17.99
N ALA A 120 -20.02 8.50 18.19
CA ALA A 120 -20.68 9.81 18.27
C ALA A 120 -21.36 10.21 16.95
N SER A 121 -20.91 9.68 15.83
CA SER A 121 -21.48 9.96 14.50
C SER A 121 -22.09 8.73 13.87
N ALA A 122 -22.45 7.72 14.67
CA ALA A 122 -23.05 6.49 14.18
C ALA A 122 -24.37 6.77 13.47
N VAL A 123 -24.56 6.09 12.33
CA VAL A 123 -25.81 6.18 11.57
C VAL A 123 -26.75 5.07 12.01
N THR A 124 -28.06 5.24 11.77
CA THR A 124 -29.05 4.23 12.10
C THR A 124 -29.08 3.09 11.09
N GLU A 125 -28.64 3.37 9.86
CA GLU A 125 -28.60 2.40 8.79
C GLU A 125 -27.45 2.71 7.83
N VAL A 126 -26.77 1.68 7.38
CA VAL A 126 -25.73 1.81 6.36
C VAL A 126 -26.36 1.54 5.00
N ARG A 127 -26.28 2.51 4.09
CA ARG A 127 -26.82 2.37 2.74
C ARG A 127 -25.84 1.60 1.86
N CYS A 128 -26.39 0.73 1.02
CA CYS A 128 -25.61 0.02 0.02
C CYS A 128 -25.09 1.00 -1.04
N ASN A 129 -23.83 0.84 -1.40
CA ASN A 129 -23.19 1.66 -2.45
C ASN A 129 -22.91 0.86 -3.73
N CYS A 130 -23.62 -0.26 -3.93
CA CYS A 130 -23.35 -1.16 -5.07
C CYS A 130 -23.93 -0.68 -6.40
N MET A 131 -24.72 0.37 -6.38
CA MET A 131 -25.36 0.90 -7.59
C MET A 131 -25.09 2.39 -7.79
#